data_344d9400873e5d22c299a021c89a8471
#
_entry.id   344d9400873e5d22c299a021c89a8471
#
_cell.length_a   1.000
_cell.length_b   1.000
_cell.length_c   1.000
_cell.angle_alpha   90.00
_cell.angle_beta   90.00
_cell.angle_gamma   90.00
#
_symmetry.space_group_name_H-M   'P 1'
#
loop_
_entity.id
_entity.type
_entity.pdbx_description
1 polymer ?
#
loop_
_entity_poly.entity_id
_entity_poly.type
_entity_poly.pdbx_seq_one_letter_code
_entity_poly.pdbx_strand_id
1 'polypeptide(L)'
;QVRLDPESIAVIMFSSGSTGDPKGVELSHRAILAQIVMLQEKLSLTSRDCFVNWMPMSHDFGLFQFHILPLLSGVPQVLMATDDFARHPVSWLRLIQDHRGTITGAPNLALQMVNNLLKPQRAAQLDLNLLRCIVLGAEPLDPSVLRTFADKLKPSGFNSVALMPAFGLAEATLVI
;
A
#
# COMPACT_ATOMS: atom_id res chain seq x y z
N GLN A 1 7.08 -3.75 33.53
CA GLN A 1 6.33 -4.15 32.32
C GLN A 1 4.91 -3.64 32.44
N VAL A 2 4.49 -2.80 31.50
CA VAL A 2 3.09 -2.39 31.37
C VAL A 2 2.34 -3.58 30.76
N ARG A 3 1.36 -4.14 31.46
CA ARG A 3 0.44 -5.11 30.87
C ARG A 3 -0.63 -4.34 30.11
N LEU A 4 -0.66 -4.47 28.79
CA LEU A 4 -1.72 -3.93 27.97
C LEU A 4 -2.89 -4.93 27.91
N ASP A 5 -4.11 -4.43 28.11
CA ASP A 5 -5.31 -5.21 27.82
C ASP A 5 -5.49 -5.26 26.29
N PRO A 6 -5.59 -6.46 25.69
CA PRO A 6 -5.84 -6.59 24.26
C PRO A 6 -7.10 -5.87 23.75
N GLU A 7 -8.09 -5.68 24.61
CA GLU A 7 -9.35 -4.99 24.27
C GLU A 7 -9.25 -3.47 24.42
N SER A 8 -8.17 -2.95 25.01
CA SER A 8 -7.99 -1.50 25.10
C SER A 8 -7.79 -0.89 23.71
N ILE A 9 -8.27 0.35 23.57
CA ILE A 9 -8.12 1.13 22.33
C ILE A 9 -6.64 1.42 22.10
N ALA A 10 -6.14 1.01 20.93
CA ALA A 10 -4.78 1.28 20.50
C ALA A 10 -4.68 2.51 19.60
N VAL A 11 -5.68 2.69 18.72
CA VAL A 11 -5.72 3.76 17.73
C VAL A 11 -7.17 4.22 17.54
N ILE A 12 -7.36 5.52 17.31
CA ILE A 12 -8.62 6.09 16.81
C ILE A 12 -8.34 6.65 15.42
N MET A 13 -9.03 6.09 14.41
CA MET A 13 -8.96 6.58 13.03
C MET A 13 -10.20 7.40 12.73
N PHE A 14 -10.03 8.56 12.09
CA PHE A 14 -11.17 9.36 11.65
C PHE A 14 -11.54 9.01 10.21
N SER A 15 -12.79 8.58 10.03
CA SER A 15 -13.37 8.39 8.70
C SER A 15 -14.25 9.58 8.33
N SER A 16 -14.29 9.92 7.03
CA SER A 16 -15.07 11.07 6.54
C SER A 16 -16.59 10.90 6.67
N GLY A 17 -17.08 9.73 7.10
CA GLY A 17 -18.49 9.41 7.32
C GLY A 17 -19.41 9.79 6.12
N SER A 18 -20.41 8.97 5.84
CA SER A 18 -21.40 9.25 4.79
C SER A 18 -22.32 10.46 5.13
N THR A 19 -22.30 10.94 6.37
CA THR A 19 -23.15 12.02 6.90
C THR A 19 -22.44 13.37 6.99
N GLY A 20 -21.17 13.47 6.59
CA GLY A 20 -20.39 14.71 6.59
C GLY A 20 -19.61 15.01 7.87
N ASP A 21 -20.00 14.47 9.02
CA ASP A 21 -19.24 14.63 10.26
C ASP A 21 -18.20 13.51 10.40
N PRO A 22 -16.93 13.84 10.72
CA PRO A 22 -15.91 12.84 10.95
C PRO A 22 -16.28 11.92 12.12
N LYS A 23 -16.21 10.60 11.89
CA LYS A 23 -16.44 9.60 12.94
C LYS A 23 -15.12 9.01 13.38
N GLY A 24 -14.89 8.97 14.69
CA GLY A 24 -13.76 8.26 15.27
C GLY A 24 -14.04 6.75 15.32
N VAL A 25 -13.26 5.97 14.62
CA VAL A 25 -13.29 4.50 14.66
C VAL A 25 -12.26 4.04 15.66
N GLU A 26 -12.73 3.40 16.74
CA GLU A 26 -11.88 2.87 17.81
C GLU A 26 -11.38 1.47 17.43
N LEU A 27 -10.06 1.30 17.39
CA LEU A 27 -9.41 0.04 17.06
C LEU A 27 -8.62 -0.48 18.26
N SER A 28 -8.97 -1.70 18.72
CA SER A 28 -8.26 -2.34 19.82
C SER A 28 -6.93 -2.95 19.37
N HIS A 29 -6.03 -3.20 20.34
CA HIS A 29 -4.81 -3.95 20.07
C HIS A 29 -5.10 -5.31 19.44
N ARG A 30 -6.14 -6.01 19.92
CA ARG A 30 -6.55 -7.31 19.36
C ARG A 30 -6.95 -7.20 17.90
N ALA A 31 -7.78 -6.21 17.54
CA ALA A 31 -8.24 -6.03 16.17
C ALA A 31 -7.08 -5.78 15.20
N ILE A 32 -6.15 -4.89 15.59
CA ILE A 32 -4.96 -4.58 14.79
C ILE A 32 -4.09 -5.83 14.61
N LEU A 33 -3.79 -6.56 15.69
CA LEU A 33 -2.95 -7.76 15.61
C LEU A 33 -3.59 -8.87 14.78
N ALA A 34 -4.91 -9.08 14.88
CA ALA A 34 -5.63 -10.05 14.06
C ALA A 34 -5.52 -9.69 12.57
N GLN A 35 -5.69 -8.42 12.23
CA GLN A 35 -5.54 -7.93 10.86
C GLN A 35 -4.10 -8.15 10.34
N ILE A 36 -3.09 -7.86 11.17
CA ILE A 36 -1.69 -8.06 10.78
C ILE A 36 -1.40 -9.54 10.49
N VAL A 37 -1.85 -10.46 11.35
CA VAL A 37 -1.65 -11.91 11.15
C VAL A 37 -2.32 -12.36 9.84
N MET A 38 -3.57 -11.95 9.60
CA MET A 38 -4.27 -12.27 8.36
C MET A 38 -3.51 -11.75 7.12
N LEU A 39 -3.00 -10.52 7.16
CA LEU A 39 -2.26 -9.92 6.05
C LEU A 39 -0.90 -10.60 5.83
N GLN A 40 -0.20 -11.02 6.90
CA GLN A 40 1.04 -11.81 6.78
C GLN A 40 0.79 -13.10 6.00
N GLU A 41 -0.28 -13.82 6.32
CA GLU A 41 -0.68 -15.05 5.63
C GLU A 41 -1.10 -14.78 4.18
N LYS A 42 -2.01 -13.83 3.95
CA LYS A 42 -2.53 -13.51 2.61
C LYS A 42 -1.44 -13.04 1.65
N LEU A 43 -0.52 -12.23 2.12
CA LEU A 43 0.62 -11.76 1.33
C LEU A 43 1.77 -12.77 1.30
N SER A 44 1.68 -13.87 2.04
CA SER A 44 2.76 -14.87 2.18
C SER A 44 4.09 -14.18 2.47
N LEU A 45 4.10 -13.32 3.52
CA LEU A 45 5.26 -12.50 3.85
C LEU A 45 6.46 -13.35 4.25
N THR A 46 7.63 -12.93 3.78
CA THR A 46 8.91 -13.54 4.10
C THR A 46 9.95 -12.48 4.46
N SER A 47 11.07 -12.89 5.06
CA SER A 47 12.20 -11.98 5.35
C SER A 47 12.89 -11.42 4.10
N ARG A 48 12.54 -11.89 2.91
CA ARG A 48 13.05 -11.37 1.62
C ARG A 48 12.22 -10.25 1.04
N ASP A 49 11.07 -9.94 1.66
CA ASP A 49 10.21 -8.86 1.21
C ASP A 49 10.73 -7.50 1.67
N CYS A 50 10.40 -6.47 0.89
CA CYS A 50 10.64 -5.08 1.20
C CYS A 50 9.41 -4.27 0.78
N PHE A 51 8.84 -3.54 1.73
CA PHE A 51 7.73 -2.64 1.46
C PHE A 51 8.23 -1.29 1.00
N VAL A 52 7.60 -0.72 -0.03
CA VAL A 52 7.83 0.65 -0.46
C VAL A 52 6.51 1.40 -0.42
N ASN A 53 6.44 2.47 0.36
CA ASN A 53 5.20 3.20 0.59
C ASN A 53 5.38 4.71 0.48
N TRP A 54 4.38 5.38 -0.09
CA TRP A 54 4.24 6.83 -0.15
C TRP A 54 2.89 7.31 0.42
N MET A 55 1.98 6.39 0.74
CA MET A 55 0.66 6.75 1.25
C MET A 55 0.77 7.34 2.66
N PRO A 56 -0.08 8.33 2.99
CA PRO A 56 -0.03 9.00 4.28
C PRO A 56 -0.39 8.04 5.42
N MET A 57 0.34 8.14 6.53
CA MET A 57 0.04 7.37 7.75
C MET A 57 -1.21 7.87 8.50
N SER A 58 -1.79 8.97 8.09
CA SER A 58 -3.11 9.42 8.57
C SER A 58 -4.28 8.61 8.00
N HIS A 59 -4.03 7.80 6.98
CA HIS A 59 -4.99 6.88 6.37
C HIS A 59 -4.70 5.45 6.83
N ASP A 60 -5.73 4.65 7.11
CA ASP A 60 -5.62 3.25 7.55
C ASP A 60 -4.77 2.41 6.61
N PHE A 61 -4.95 2.57 5.30
CA PHE A 61 -4.19 1.87 4.27
C PHE A 61 -2.68 2.16 4.37
N GLY A 62 -2.30 3.43 4.55
CA GLY A 62 -0.90 3.81 4.76
C GLY A 62 -0.35 3.33 6.10
N LEU A 63 -1.13 3.50 7.17
CA LEU A 63 -0.70 3.17 8.53
C LEU A 63 -0.60 1.65 8.74
N PHE A 64 -1.70 0.91 8.55
CA PHE A 64 -1.71 -0.51 8.92
C PHE A 64 -1.03 -1.39 7.88
N GLN A 65 -1.34 -1.21 6.58
CA GLN A 65 -0.79 -2.06 5.52
C GLN A 65 0.70 -1.82 5.28
N PHE A 66 1.15 -0.56 5.31
CA PHE A 66 2.47 -0.18 4.82
C PHE A 66 3.41 0.39 5.88
N HIS A 67 2.96 0.46 7.14
CA HIS A 67 3.84 0.84 8.25
C HIS A 67 3.79 -0.18 9.39
N ILE A 68 2.63 -0.46 9.96
CA ILE A 68 2.50 -1.36 11.11
C ILE A 68 2.74 -2.83 10.69
N LEU A 69 2.20 -3.27 9.56
CA LEU A 69 2.41 -4.64 9.07
C LEU A 69 3.91 -4.96 8.87
N PRO A 70 4.69 -4.23 8.07
CA PRO A 70 6.11 -4.54 7.93
C PRO A 70 6.88 -4.40 9.25
N LEU A 71 6.55 -3.41 10.08
CA LEU A 71 7.20 -3.23 11.38
C LEU A 71 7.02 -4.45 12.30
N LEU A 72 5.80 -4.92 12.47
CA LEU A 72 5.49 -6.07 13.33
C LEU A 72 5.93 -7.39 12.70
N SER A 73 6.08 -7.45 11.37
CA SER A 73 6.58 -8.62 10.66
C SER A 73 8.11 -8.69 10.61
N GLY A 74 8.82 -7.66 11.07
CA GLY A 74 10.28 -7.58 10.96
C GLY A 74 10.78 -7.50 9.51
N VAL A 75 9.95 -6.94 8.61
CA VAL A 75 10.25 -6.81 7.18
C VAL A 75 10.68 -5.36 6.88
N PRO A 76 11.74 -5.15 6.09
CA PRO A 76 12.18 -3.82 5.69
C PRO A 76 11.07 -3.00 5.04
N GLN A 77 11.05 -1.69 5.35
CA GLN A 77 10.17 -0.72 4.71
C GLN A 77 10.93 0.53 4.30
N VAL A 78 10.55 1.09 3.16
CA VAL A 78 11.05 2.34 2.62
C VAL A 78 9.88 3.31 2.49
N LEU A 79 10.01 4.48 3.09
CA LEU A 79 8.95 5.49 3.10
C LEU A 79 9.33 6.67 2.22
N MET A 80 8.42 7.08 1.38
CA MET A 80 8.48 8.28 0.56
C MET A 80 7.45 9.29 1.07
N ALA A 81 7.78 10.55 1.11
CA ALA A 81 6.80 11.56 1.47
C ALA A 81 5.67 11.63 0.43
N THR A 82 4.42 11.75 0.89
CA THR A 82 3.25 11.85 0.00
C THR A 82 3.38 13.03 -0.97
N ASP A 83 3.92 14.16 -0.52
CA ASP A 83 4.15 15.34 -1.36
C ASP A 83 5.19 15.09 -2.46
N ASP A 84 6.21 14.27 -2.19
CA ASP A 84 7.21 13.92 -3.20
C ASP A 84 6.61 13.01 -4.26
N PHE A 85 5.76 12.05 -3.86
CA PHE A 85 4.97 11.28 -4.82
C PHE A 85 4.07 12.18 -5.66
N ALA A 86 3.33 13.10 -5.04
CA ALA A 86 2.41 14.00 -5.75
C ALA A 86 3.11 14.86 -6.81
N ARG A 87 4.33 15.35 -6.49
CA ARG A 87 5.14 16.14 -7.44
C ARG A 87 5.80 15.27 -8.50
N HIS A 88 6.23 14.06 -8.15
CA HIS A 88 7.05 13.20 -9.01
C HIS A 88 6.59 11.73 -8.96
N PRO A 89 5.37 11.38 -9.45
CA PRO A 89 4.83 10.02 -9.29
C PRO A 89 5.71 8.90 -9.86
N VAL A 90 6.45 9.18 -10.94
CA VAL A 90 7.34 8.19 -11.56
C VAL A 90 8.55 7.86 -10.68
N SER A 91 8.92 8.72 -9.74
CA SER A 91 10.03 8.46 -8.80
C SER A 91 9.72 7.31 -7.83
N TRP A 92 8.44 7.05 -7.55
CA TRP A 92 8.00 5.87 -6.79
C TRP A 92 8.47 4.55 -7.43
N LEU A 93 8.39 4.42 -8.76
CA LEU A 93 8.86 3.22 -9.45
C LEU A 93 10.39 3.06 -9.34
N ARG A 94 11.13 4.17 -9.36
CA ARG A 94 12.58 4.14 -9.12
C ARG A 94 12.91 3.73 -7.70
N LEU A 95 12.19 4.27 -6.72
CA LEU A 95 12.37 3.90 -5.32
C LEU A 95 12.13 2.40 -5.11
N ILE A 96 11.12 1.81 -5.77
CA ILE A 96 10.88 0.37 -5.76
C ILE A 96 12.09 -0.38 -6.31
N GLN A 97 12.62 0.01 -7.47
CA GLN A 97 13.80 -0.60 -8.06
C GLN A 97 15.02 -0.47 -7.16
N ASP A 98 15.34 0.74 -6.69
CA ASP A 98 16.58 1.04 -5.96
C ASP A 98 16.68 0.30 -4.63
N HIS A 99 15.52 0.06 -4.00
CA HIS A 99 15.41 -0.68 -2.75
C HIS A 99 14.95 -2.13 -2.90
N ARG A 100 14.88 -2.64 -4.15
CA ARG A 100 14.43 -4.01 -4.45
C ARG A 100 13.07 -4.30 -3.82
N GLY A 101 12.15 -3.31 -3.86
CA GLY A 101 10.81 -3.37 -3.30
C GLY A 101 10.00 -4.52 -3.91
N THR A 102 9.37 -5.30 -3.05
CA THR A 102 8.55 -6.46 -3.47
C THR A 102 7.06 -6.20 -3.30
N ILE A 103 6.70 -5.33 -2.37
CA ILE A 103 5.31 -5.01 -2.02
C ILE A 103 5.14 -3.50 -1.93
N THR A 104 4.08 -3.01 -2.53
CA THR A 104 3.67 -1.61 -2.46
C THR A 104 2.15 -1.49 -2.56
N GLY A 105 1.62 -0.29 -2.49
CA GLY A 105 0.20 -0.04 -2.68
C GLY A 105 -0.07 1.26 -3.41
N ALA A 106 -1.25 1.32 -4.01
CA ALA A 106 -1.69 2.50 -4.71
C ALA A 106 -3.22 2.54 -4.84
N PRO A 107 -3.85 3.71 -4.76
CA PRO A 107 -5.18 3.94 -5.31
C PRO A 107 -5.12 4.02 -6.84
N ASN A 108 -6.27 3.91 -7.47
CA ASN A 108 -6.41 4.00 -8.94
C ASN A 108 -5.83 5.30 -9.51
N LEU A 109 -6.07 6.42 -8.81
CA LEU A 109 -5.55 7.75 -9.20
C LEU A 109 -4.02 7.75 -9.31
N ALA A 110 -3.32 7.08 -8.41
CA ALA A 110 -1.87 7.01 -8.43
C ALA A 110 -1.35 6.30 -9.70
N LEU A 111 -1.97 5.19 -10.07
CA LEU A 111 -1.65 4.49 -11.32
C LEU A 111 -1.92 5.39 -12.54
N GLN A 112 -3.02 6.14 -12.51
CA GLN A 112 -3.35 7.08 -13.59
C GLN A 112 -2.30 8.20 -13.70
N MET A 113 -1.84 8.77 -12.56
CA MET A 113 -0.78 9.78 -12.54
C MET A 113 0.53 9.23 -13.16
N VAL A 114 0.92 8.01 -12.78
CA VAL A 114 2.08 7.34 -13.36
C VAL A 114 1.87 7.09 -14.86
N ASN A 115 0.70 6.60 -15.27
CA ASN A 115 0.37 6.37 -16.67
C ASN A 115 0.53 7.63 -17.52
N ASN A 116 0.12 8.78 -17.01
CA ASN A 116 0.19 10.05 -17.73
C ASN A 116 1.62 10.58 -17.90
N LEU A 117 2.50 10.27 -16.94
CA LEU A 117 3.86 10.85 -16.89
C LEU A 117 4.97 9.89 -17.30
N LEU A 118 4.73 8.57 -17.25
CA LEU A 118 5.73 7.56 -17.59
C LEU A 118 5.90 7.47 -19.12
N LYS A 119 7.08 7.85 -19.60
CA LYS A 119 7.49 7.72 -20.99
C LYS A 119 8.01 6.30 -21.28
N PRO A 120 7.77 5.73 -22.48
CA PRO A 120 8.21 4.37 -22.83
C PRO A 120 9.72 4.14 -22.62
N GLN A 121 10.55 5.13 -22.97
CA GLN A 121 12.01 5.04 -22.80
C GLN A 121 12.42 4.93 -21.32
N ARG A 122 11.69 5.59 -20.42
CA ARG A 122 11.93 5.48 -18.97
C ARG A 122 11.43 4.16 -18.42
N ALA A 123 10.30 3.67 -18.90
CA ALA A 123 9.78 2.36 -18.49
C ALA A 123 10.77 1.23 -18.81
N ALA A 124 11.39 1.28 -20.02
CA ALA A 124 12.38 0.29 -20.43
C ALA A 124 13.72 0.34 -19.65
N GLN A 125 13.96 1.40 -18.90
CA GLN A 125 15.15 1.56 -18.05
C GLN A 125 14.92 1.10 -16.61
N LEU A 126 13.69 0.75 -16.24
CA LEU A 126 13.36 0.24 -14.92
C LEU A 126 13.56 -1.28 -14.85
N ASP A 127 13.89 -1.76 -13.67
CA ASP A 127 13.86 -3.19 -13.33
C ASP A 127 12.88 -3.40 -12.15
N LEU A 128 11.71 -3.95 -12.47
CA LEU A 128 10.64 -4.23 -11.51
C LEU A 128 10.34 -5.73 -11.39
N ASN A 129 11.28 -6.59 -11.76
CA ASN A 129 11.12 -8.05 -11.72
C ASN A 129 10.81 -8.59 -10.33
N LEU A 130 11.23 -7.89 -9.27
CA LEU A 130 11.01 -8.30 -7.88
C LEU A 130 9.67 -7.84 -7.32
N LEU A 131 9.01 -6.89 -7.97
CA LEU A 131 7.74 -6.36 -7.51
C LEU A 131 6.63 -7.40 -7.72
N ARG A 132 6.24 -8.06 -6.63
CA ARG A 132 5.29 -9.18 -6.65
C ARG A 132 3.88 -8.82 -6.21
N CYS A 133 3.70 -7.62 -5.61
CA CYS A 133 2.41 -7.19 -5.12
C CYS A 133 2.27 -5.66 -5.13
N ILE A 134 1.23 -5.18 -5.80
CA ILE A 134 0.71 -3.82 -5.65
C ILE A 134 -0.72 -3.96 -5.13
N VAL A 135 -0.92 -3.70 -3.84
CA VAL A 135 -2.27 -3.70 -3.26
C VAL A 135 -3.01 -2.46 -3.76
N LEU A 136 -4.16 -2.68 -4.37
CA LEU A 136 -4.96 -1.62 -5.00
C LEU A 136 -6.27 -1.45 -4.24
N GLY A 137 -6.51 -0.25 -3.71
CA GLY A 137 -7.71 0.01 -2.92
C GLY A 137 -7.93 1.49 -2.63
N ALA A 138 -8.75 1.76 -1.63
CA ALA A 138 -9.19 3.07 -1.15
C ALA A 138 -10.15 3.82 -2.10
N GLU A 139 -10.32 3.39 -3.35
CA GLU A 139 -11.24 3.96 -4.32
C GLU A 139 -11.63 2.91 -5.39
N PRO A 140 -12.69 3.15 -6.18
CA PRO A 140 -13.07 2.29 -7.29
C PRO A 140 -11.93 2.15 -8.30
N LEU A 141 -11.70 0.92 -8.76
CA LEU A 141 -10.64 0.60 -9.72
C LEU A 141 -11.18 0.64 -11.16
N ASP A 142 -10.48 1.33 -12.05
CA ASP A 142 -10.74 1.32 -13.48
C ASP A 142 -9.86 0.27 -14.18
N PRO A 143 -10.45 -0.79 -14.75
CA PRO A 143 -9.69 -1.81 -15.45
C PRO A 143 -8.83 -1.29 -16.62
N SER A 144 -9.20 -0.16 -17.20
CA SER A 144 -8.44 0.45 -18.30
C SER A 144 -7.14 1.08 -17.80
N VAL A 145 -7.19 1.71 -16.62
CA VAL A 145 -6.01 2.28 -15.94
C VAL A 145 -5.03 1.18 -15.55
N LEU A 146 -5.54 0.07 -15.00
CA LEU A 146 -4.73 -1.08 -14.60
C LEU A 146 -4.03 -1.72 -15.81
N ARG A 147 -4.78 -1.96 -16.89
CA ARG A 147 -4.21 -2.50 -18.14
C ARG A 147 -3.13 -1.59 -18.70
N THR A 148 -3.41 -0.28 -18.80
CA THR A 148 -2.44 0.70 -19.30
C THR A 148 -1.16 0.72 -18.46
N PHE A 149 -1.29 0.63 -17.13
CA PHE A 149 -0.15 0.58 -16.23
C PHE A 149 0.69 -0.69 -16.46
N ALA A 150 0.04 -1.84 -16.53
CA ALA A 150 0.72 -3.12 -16.77
C ALA A 150 1.44 -3.14 -18.12
N ASP A 151 0.77 -2.69 -19.20
CA ASP A 151 1.35 -2.65 -20.54
C ASP A 151 2.55 -1.72 -20.63
N LYS A 152 2.49 -0.55 -20.01
CA LYS A 152 3.60 0.40 -19.97
C LYS A 152 4.82 -0.14 -19.21
N LEU A 153 4.60 -0.92 -18.17
CA LEU A 153 5.67 -1.47 -17.33
C LEU A 153 6.15 -2.85 -17.78
N LYS A 154 5.52 -3.48 -18.77
CA LYS A 154 5.97 -4.76 -19.31
C LYS A 154 7.46 -4.79 -19.70
N PRO A 155 8.04 -3.73 -20.32
CA PRO A 155 9.48 -3.71 -20.63
C PRO A 155 10.39 -3.70 -19.41
N SER A 156 9.90 -3.32 -18.23
CA SER A 156 10.66 -3.33 -16.97
C SER A 156 10.66 -4.69 -16.25
N GLY A 157 10.11 -5.73 -16.84
CA GLY A 157 9.93 -7.02 -16.20
C GLY A 157 8.76 -7.10 -15.23
N PHE A 158 7.94 -6.05 -15.13
CA PHE A 158 6.75 -6.05 -14.29
C PHE A 158 5.74 -7.10 -14.75
N ASN A 159 5.27 -7.92 -13.81
CA ASN A 159 4.24 -8.92 -14.05
C ASN A 159 2.87 -8.37 -13.58
N SER A 160 1.89 -8.32 -14.49
CA SER A 160 0.54 -7.82 -14.17
C SER A 160 -0.21 -8.63 -13.10
N VAL A 161 0.19 -9.87 -12.84
CA VAL A 161 -0.35 -10.68 -11.71
C VAL A 161 -0.06 -10.01 -10.36
N ALA A 162 0.93 -9.13 -10.28
CA ALA A 162 1.23 -8.34 -9.08
C ALA A 162 0.12 -7.32 -8.71
N LEU A 163 -0.76 -6.96 -9.63
CA LEU A 163 -1.89 -6.06 -9.36
C LEU A 163 -2.94 -6.81 -8.52
N MET A 164 -3.06 -6.44 -7.26
CA MET A 164 -3.93 -7.11 -6.29
C MET A 164 -5.04 -6.15 -5.82
N PRO A 165 -6.25 -6.20 -6.40
CA PRO A 165 -7.39 -5.47 -5.89
C PRO A 165 -7.72 -5.89 -4.47
N ALA A 166 -7.98 -4.91 -3.61
CA ALA A 166 -8.38 -5.11 -2.22
C ALA A 166 -9.52 -4.15 -1.87
N PHE A 167 -10.37 -4.60 -0.97
CA PHE A 167 -11.43 -3.78 -0.39
C PHE A 167 -11.30 -3.78 1.12
N GLY A 168 -11.52 -2.62 1.73
CA GLY A 168 -11.45 -2.48 3.17
C GLY A 168 -12.07 -1.18 3.65
N LEU A 169 -12.20 -1.06 4.97
CA LEU A 169 -12.69 0.13 5.65
C LEU A 169 -12.10 0.20 7.06
N ALA A 170 -12.05 1.41 7.63
CA ALA A 170 -11.46 1.64 8.95
C ALA A 170 -12.17 0.83 10.05
N GLU A 171 -13.49 0.63 9.95
CA GLU A 171 -14.30 -0.16 10.90
C GLU A 171 -13.92 -1.66 10.92
N ALA A 172 -13.32 -2.16 9.85
CA ALA A 172 -12.75 -3.51 9.77
C ALA A 172 -11.24 -3.52 10.05
N THR A 173 -10.70 -2.46 10.60
CA THR A 173 -9.27 -2.15 10.78
C THR A 173 -8.58 -1.83 9.46
N LEU A 174 -8.82 -2.56 8.38
CA LEU A 174 -8.26 -2.30 7.06
C LEU A 174 -8.97 -3.11 5.95
N VAL A 175 -8.68 -4.42 5.84
CA VAL A 175 -9.12 -5.27 4.71
C VAL A 175 -10.19 -6.27 5.17
N ILE A 176 -11.18 -6.49 4.30
CA ILE A 176 -12.23 -7.49 4.48
C ILE A 176 -11.97 -8.68 3.55
#